data_634d8dc1d9a47bbaa9c34ad3bdb8b6b4
#
_entry.id   634d8dc1d9a47bbaa9c34ad3bdb8b6b4
#
_cell.length_a   1.000
_cell.length_b   1.000
_cell.length_c   1.000
_cell.angle_alpha   90.00
_cell.angle_beta   90.00
_cell.angle_gamma   90.00
#
_symmetry.space_group_name_H-M   'P 1'
#
loop_
_entity.id
_entity.type
_entity.pdbx_description
1 polymer ?
#
loop_
_entity_poly.entity_id
_entity_poly.type
_entity_poly.pdbx_seq_one_letter_code
_entity_poly.pdbx_strand_id
1 'polypeptide(L)'
;MIYYFEESEETYKSSPMRKHLLSLVGERSVDKLYKEFGSSNAILRASEQQYIKAGLTKAQVNRLVSAKELTLEPEEKIKSSIDAYRHLSFLGYEQTEYFYVLVLSRSNSVIKKIEISHGGTSGTVVDTKALYKKVINVPGLNSIILSHNHPSGNLAPSQADLDVTKKLIDAGKLLDIKVLDHLIISSNGKYLSFADEGYM
;
A
#
# COMPACT_ATOMS: atom_id res chain seq x y z
N MET A 1 14.57 -12.10 -9.24
CA MET A 1 13.98 -13.23 -8.47
C MET A 1 12.92 -12.61 -7.57
N ILE A 2 11.63 -12.83 -7.87
CA ILE A 2 10.53 -12.26 -7.09
C ILE A 2 10.28 -13.22 -5.94
N TYR A 3 10.63 -12.82 -4.72
CA TYR A 3 10.25 -13.57 -3.53
C TYR A 3 8.76 -13.32 -3.26
N TYR A 4 7.91 -14.27 -3.61
CA TYR A 4 6.57 -14.34 -3.07
C TYR A 4 6.68 -14.83 -1.62
N PHE A 5 6.08 -14.11 -0.68
CA PHE A 5 5.87 -14.67 0.66
C PHE A 5 4.95 -15.89 0.48
N GLU A 6 5.48 -17.07 0.74
CA GLU A 6 4.68 -18.29 0.81
C GLU A 6 3.69 -18.14 1.98
N GLU A 7 2.39 -18.12 1.67
CA GLU A 7 1.38 -18.27 2.71
C GLU A 7 1.59 -19.65 3.36
N SER A 8 1.59 -19.71 4.69
CA SER A 8 1.63 -21.02 5.37
C SER A 8 0.42 -21.87 4.96
N GLU A 9 0.57 -23.19 4.96
CA GLU A 9 -0.49 -24.11 4.53
C GLU A 9 -1.78 -23.95 5.35
N GLU A 10 -1.67 -23.56 6.64
CA GLU A 10 -2.80 -23.24 7.51
C GLU A 10 -3.48 -21.93 7.12
N THR A 11 -2.71 -20.89 6.82
CA THR A 11 -3.23 -19.56 6.40
C THR A 11 -3.96 -19.68 5.07
N TYR A 12 -3.42 -20.41 4.13
CA TYR A 12 -4.02 -20.69 2.85
C TYR A 12 -5.34 -21.48 2.96
N LYS A 13 -5.40 -22.54 3.78
CA LYS A 13 -6.60 -23.37 3.94
C LYS A 13 -7.78 -22.63 4.58
N SER A 14 -7.52 -21.66 5.44
CA SER A 14 -8.53 -20.85 6.14
C SER A 14 -8.89 -19.55 5.41
N SER A 15 -8.17 -19.19 4.36
CA SER A 15 -8.34 -17.91 3.65
C SER A 15 -9.74 -17.76 3.02
N PRO A 16 -10.43 -16.63 3.22
CA PRO A 16 -11.66 -16.30 2.51
C PRO A 16 -11.50 -16.37 0.99
N MET A 17 -10.33 -15.98 0.47
CA MET A 17 -10.01 -16.05 -0.95
C MET A 17 -10.01 -17.47 -1.48
N ARG A 18 -9.56 -18.46 -0.70
CA ARG A 18 -9.64 -19.86 -1.10
C ARG A 18 -11.07 -20.31 -1.35
N LYS A 19 -12.03 -19.87 -0.52
CA LYS A 19 -13.45 -20.18 -0.72
C LYS A 19 -13.98 -19.62 -2.04
N HIS A 20 -13.58 -18.41 -2.39
CA HIS A 20 -13.92 -17.79 -3.68
C HIS A 20 -13.30 -18.56 -4.86
N LEU A 21 -12.01 -18.87 -4.79
CA LEU A 21 -11.34 -19.65 -5.83
C LEU A 21 -11.95 -21.04 -6.01
N LEU A 22 -12.35 -21.70 -4.91
CA LEU A 22 -13.03 -23.00 -4.96
C LEU A 22 -14.34 -22.94 -5.76
N SER A 23 -15.14 -21.89 -5.59
CA SER A 23 -16.38 -21.70 -6.33
C SER A 23 -16.17 -21.44 -7.83
N LEU A 24 -15.03 -20.86 -8.19
CA LEU A 24 -14.72 -20.48 -9.58
C LEU A 24 -14.11 -21.65 -10.38
N VAL A 25 -13.18 -22.37 -9.78
CA VAL A 25 -12.35 -23.33 -10.53
C VAL A 25 -12.33 -24.75 -9.95
N GLY A 26 -12.86 -24.96 -8.76
CA GLY A 26 -12.89 -26.26 -8.07
C GLY A 26 -11.57 -26.60 -7.37
N GLU A 27 -11.65 -27.54 -6.43
CA GLU A 27 -10.58 -27.83 -5.47
C GLU A 27 -9.25 -28.24 -6.12
N ARG A 28 -9.28 -29.19 -7.06
CA ARG A 28 -8.05 -29.63 -7.76
C ARG A 28 -7.31 -28.50 -8.49
N SER A 29 -8.04 -27.49 -9.00
CA SER A 29 -7.45 -26.36 -9.70
C SER A 29 -6.94 -25.31 -8.73
N VAL A 30 -7.61 -25.13 -7.59
CA VAL A 30 -7.13 -24.25 -6.51
C VAL A 30 -5.79 -24.75 -5.97
N ASP A 31 -5.66 -26.04 -5.69
CA ASP A 31 -4.40 -26.61 -5.19
C ASP A 31 -3.25 -26.48 -6.20
N LYS A 32 -3.53 -26.63 -7.51
CA LYS A 32 -2.55 -26.38 -8.57
C LYS A 32 -2.12 -24.90 -8.60
N LEU A 33 -3.07 -23.98 -8.48
CA LEU A 33 -2.77 -22.55 -8.46
C LEU A 33 -1.89 -22.17 -7.27
N TYR A 34 -2.20 -22.64 -6.07
CA TYR A 34 -1.36 -22.35 -4.91
C TYR A 34 0.02 -22.99 -5.01
N LYS A 35 0.12 -24.19 -5.56
CA LYS A 35 1.41 -24.85 -5.82
C LYS A 35 2.28 -24.06 -6.80
N GLU A 36 1.67 -23.47 -7.84
CA GLU A 36 2.39 -22.71 -8.89
C GLU A 36 2.72 -21.28 -8.44
N PHE A 37 1.82 -20.62 -7.73
CA PHE A 37 1.92 -19.18 -7.43
C PHE A 37 2.25 -18.86 -5.97
N GLY A 38 2.14 -19.78 -5.04
CA GLY A 38 2.56 -19.67 -3.64
C GLY A 38 1.64 -18.80 -2.76
N SER A 39 0.78 -17.94 -3.31
CA SER A 39 -0.12 -17.08 -2.53
C SER A 39 -1.37 -16.65 -3.29
N SER A 40 -2.44 -16.31 -2.54
CA SER A 40 -3.68 -15.76 -3.08
C SER A 40 -3.45 -14.52 -3.94
N ASN A 41 -2.61 -13.61 -3.50
CA ASN A 41 -2.28 -12.39 -4.23
C ASN A 41 -1.54 -12.66 -5.54
N ALA A 42 -0.62 -13.62 -5.55
CA ALA A 42 0.09 -14.00 -6.77
C ALA A 42 -0.87 -14.67 -7.79
N ILE A 43 -1.82 -15.48 -7.30
CA ILE A 43 -2.89 -16.05 -8.13
C ILE A 43 -3.71 -14.95 -8.78
N LEU A 44 -4.19 -13.96 -8.02
CA LEU A 44 -5.00 -12.87 -8.56
C LEU A 44 -4.25 -12.00 -9.58
N ARG A 45 -2.93 -11.87 -9.45
CA ARG A 45 -2.11 -11.07 -10.38
C ARG A 45 -1.63 -11.83 -11.60
N ALA A 46 -1.80 -13.15 -11.63
CA ALA A 46 -1.37 -13.98 -12.74
C ALA A 46 -2.12 -13.63 -14.04
N SER A 47 -1.46 -13.79 -15.17
CA SER A 47 -2.04 -13.60 -16.50
C SER A 47 -2.83 -14.83 -16.95
N GLU A 48 -3.68 -14.67 -17.96
CA GLU A 48 -4.40 -15.78 -18.59
C GLU A 48 -3.45 -16.90 -19.04
N GLN A 49 -2.33 -16.54 -19.66
CA GLN A 49 -1.33 -17.48 -20.12
C GLN A 49 -0.71 -18.29 -18.97
N GLN A 50 -0.49 -17.64 -17.82
CA GLN A 50 0.01 -18.31 -16.62
C GLN A 50 -1.01 -19.29 -16.04
N TYR A 51 -2.31 -18.95 -16.04
CA TYR A 51 -3.37 -19.88 -15.63
C TYR A 51 -3.46 -21.10 -16.56
N ILE A 52 -3.37 -20.90 -17.86
CA ILE A 52 -3.33 -21.98 -18.86
C ILE A 52 -2.13 -22.89 -18.60
N LYS A 53 -0.94 -22.31 -18.36
CA LYS A 53 0.28 -23.04 -18.05
C LYS A 53 0.18 -23.84 -16.74
N ALA A 54 -0.53 -23.31 -15.75
CA ALA A 54 -0.85 -24.01 -14.51
C ALA A 54 -1.88 -25.14 -14.70
N GLY A 55 -2.35 -25.37 -15.92
CA GLY A 55 -3.23 -26.49 -16.28
C GLY A 55 -4.71 -26.24 -16.03
N LEU A 56 -5.16 -25.00 -16.06
CA LEU A 56 -6.59 -24.65 -16.01
C LEU A 56 -7.21 -24.75 -17.42
N THR A 57 -8.47 -25.14 -17.47
CA THR A 57 -9.26 -25.11 -18.69
C THR A 57 -9.64 -23.67 -19.06
N LYS A 58 -9.90 -23.41 -20.36
CA LYS A 58 -10.32 -22.09 -20.83
C LYS A 58 -11.55 -21.54 -20.08
N ALA A 59 -12.50 -22.40 -19.74
CA ALA A 59 -13.68 -22.01 -18.98
C ALA A 59 -13.35 -21.57 -17.54
N GLN A 60 -12.37 -22.23 -16.90
CA GLN A 60 -11.88 -21.84 -15.56
C GLN A 60 -11.08 -20.53 -15.61
N VAL A 61 -10.24 -20.36 -16.63
CA VAL A 61 -9.51 -19.12 -16.88
C VAL A 61 -10.47 -17.96 -17.08
N ASN A 62 -11.47 -18.10 -17.93
CA ASN A 62 -12.46 -17.03 -18.15
C ASN A 62 -13.19 -16.65 -16.86
N ARG A 63 -13.60 -17.64 -16.02
CA ARG A 63 -14.21 -17.33 -14.72
C ARG A 63 -13.29 -16.56 -13.78
N LEU A 64 -12.02 -16.96 -13.71
CA LEU A 64 -11.02 -16.24 -12.90
C LEU A 64 -10.78 -14.82 -13.39
N VAL A 65 -10.69 -14.63 -14.71
CA VAL A 65 -10.48 -13.30 -15.33
C VAL A 65 -11.69 -12.40 -15.06
N SER A 66 -12.90 -12.88 -15.30
CA SER A 66 -14.11 -12.11 -15.03
C SER A 66 -14.27 -11.78 -13.54
N ALA A 67 -13.98 -12.74 -12.64
CA ALA A 67 -14.00 -12.49 -11.21
C ALA A 67 -12.91 -11.48 -10.79
N LYS A 68 -11.75 -11.54 -11.42
CA LYS A 68 -10.64 -10.60 -11.21
C LYS A 68 -11.03 -9.18 -11.63
N GLU A 69 -11.69 -9.02 -12.76
CA GLU A 69 -12.21 -7.71 -13.22
C GLU A 69 -13.24 -7.12 -12.25
N LEU A 70 -14.01 -7.99 -11.59
CA LEU A 70 -15.01 -7.58 -10.58
C LEU A 70 -14.41 -7.33 -9.18
N THR A 71 -13.29 -7.97 -8.85
CA THR A 71 -12.70 -7.94 -7.50
C THR A 71 -11.42 -7.10 -7.38
N LEU A 72 -10.68 -6.94 -8.48
CA LEU A 72 -9.59 -5.99 -8.52
C LEU A 72 -10.20 -4.61 -8.76
N GLU A 73 -10.32 -3.84 -7.70
CA GLU A 73 -10.41 -2.40 -7.87
C GLU A 73 -9.29 -1.97 -8.82
N PRO A 74 -9.58 -1.12 -9.83
CA PRO A 74 -8.53 -0.63 -10.71
C PRO A 74 -7.41 -0.11 -9.82
N GLU A 75 -6.14 -0.50 -10.11
CA GLU A 75 -4.99 -0.01 -9.34
C GLU A 75 -5.13 1.51 -9.26
N GLU A 76 -5.56 2.01 -8.10
CA GLU A 76 -5.73 3.44 -7.89
C GLU A 76 -4.35 4.08 -7.93
N LYS A 77 -4.06 4.70 -9.08
CA LYS A 77 -2.82 5.43 -9.29
C LYS A 77 -2.95 6.79 -8.62
N ILE A 78 -1.99 7.13 -7.84
CA ILE A 78 -1.88 8.48 -7.29
C ILE A 78 -1.47 9.44 -8.40
N LYS A 79 -2.37 10.32 -8.77
CA LYS A 79 -2.17 11.37 -9.79
C LYS A 79 -2.15 12.77 -9.17
N SER A 80 -2.71 12.88 -7.96
CA SER A 80 -2.86 14.14 -7.23
C SER A 80 -2.87 13.90 -5.72
N SER A 81 -2.74 14.95 -4.94
CA SER A 81 -2.81 14.92 -3.47
C SER A 81 -4.13 14.35 -2.95
N ILE A 82 -5.25 14.62 -3.64
CA ILE A 82 -6.56 14.08 -3.26
C ILE A 82 -6.63 12.55 -3.39
N ASP A 83 -5.93 11.94 -4.34
CA ASP A 83 -5.89 10.50 -4.47
C ASP A 83 -5.12 9.89 -3.28
N ALA A 84 -3.99 10.48 -2.90
CA ALA A 84 -3.24 10.08 -1.71
C ALA A 84 -4.08 10.26 -0.42
N TYR A 85 -4.79 11.38 -0.31
CA TYR A 85 -5.70 11.64 0.81
C TYR A 85 -6.77 10.55 0.93
N ARG A 86 -7.42 10.11 -0.16
CA ARG A 86 -8.44 9.05 -0.12
C ARG A 86 -7.91 7.76 0.51
N HIS A 87 -6.66 7.40 0.22
CA HIS A 87 -6.01 6.24 0.82
C HIS A 87 -5.72 6.38 2.32
N LEU A 88 -5.62 7.61 2.82
CA LEU A 88 -5.17 7.94 4.17
C LEU A 88 -6.24 8.65 5.01
N SER A 89 -7.45 8.89 4.45
CA SER A 89 -8.54 9.65 5.10
C SER A 89 -8.97 9.07 6.44
N PHE A 90 -8.76 7.77 6.67
CA PHE A 90 -9.04 7.11 7.96
C PHE A 90 -8.26 7.75 9.13
N LEU A 91 -7.11 8.37 8.87
CA LEU A 91 -6.30 9.07 9.86
C LEU A 91 -7.07 10.25 10.51
N GLY A 92 -8.04 10.83 9.82
CA GLY A 92 -8.89 11.87 10.36
C GLY A 92 -9.79 11.43 11.52
N TYR A 93 -9.99 10.13 11.71
CA TYR A 93 -10.79 9.58 12.81
C TYR A 93 -9.95 9.23 14.05
N GLU A 94 -8.62 9.28 13.92
CA GLU A 94 -7.72 8.92 15.01
C GLU A 94 -7.61 10.05 16.05
N GLN A 95 -7.65 9.65 17.34
CA GLN A 95 -7.61 10.58 18.47
C GLN A 95 -6.20 10.98 18.88
N THR A 96 -5.19 10.28 18.39
CA THR A 96 -3.77 10.52 18.60
C THR A 96 -3.08 10.76 17.27
N GLU A 97 -1.89 11.35 17.28
CA GLU A 97 -1.11 11.53 16.07
C GLU A 97 -0.53 10.20 15.57
N TYR A 98 -0.71 9.92 14.31
CA TYR A 98 -0.12 8.80 13.59
C TYR A 98 0.71 9.33 12.44
N PHE A 99 1.82 8.67 12.16
CA PHE A 99 2.61 8.91 10.98
C PHE A 99 2.59 7.68 10.07
N TYR A 100 2.14 7.85 8.84
CA TYR A 100 2.01 6.81 7.83
C TYR A 100 2.82 7.13 6.58
N VAL A 101 3.16 6.07 5.85
CA VAL A 101 3.79 6.15 4.53
C VAL A 101 2.99 5.32 3.54
N LEU A 102 2.64 5.92 2.41
CA LEU A 102 2.23 5.18 1.21
C LEU A 102 3.48 4.82 0.42
N VAL A 103 3.65 3.55 0.15
CA VAL A 103 4.71 3.04 -0.74
C VAL A 103 4.13 2.88 -2.13
N LEU A 104 4.77 3.50 -3.12
CA LEU A 104 4.28 3.53 -4.49
C LEU A 104 5.22 2.80 -5.45
N SER A 105 4.62 2.16 -6.46
CA SER A 105 5.31 1.60 -7.60
C SER A 105 5.78 2.67 -8.57
N ARG A 106 6.53 2.27 -9.61
CA ARG A 106 6.94 3.16 -10.70
C ARG A 106 5.75 3.74 -11.49
N SER A 107 4.60 3.08 -11.47
CA SER A 107 3.35 3.57 -12.08
C SER A 107 2.51 4.44 -11.14
N ASN A 108 3.03 4.80 -9.96
CA ASN A 108 2.35 5.48 -8.86
C ASN A 108 1.14 4.71 -8.29
N SER A 109 1.09 3.40 -8.47
CA SER A 109 0.10 2.55 -7.81
C SER A 109 0.51 2.30 -6.36
N VAL A 110 -0.44 2.32 -5.43
CA VAL A 110 -0.18 2.07 -4.00
C VAL A 110 0.14 0.59 -3.79
N ILE A 111 1.39 0.29 -3.39
CA ILE A 111 1.83 -1.06 -3.06
C ILE A 111 1.48 -1.40 -1.60
N LYS A 112 1.73 -0.44 -0.70
CA LYS A 112 1.57 -0.67 0.74
C LYS A 112 1.32 0.62 1.50
N LYS A 113 0.52 0.53 2.58
CA LYS A 113 0.40 1.55 3.62
C LYS A 113 1.18 1.06 4.83
N ILE A 114 2.06 1.87 5.38
CA ILE A 114 2.92 1.47 6.51
C ILE A 114 2.77 2.50 7.62
N GLU A 115 2.37 2.04 8.79
CA GLU A 115 2.47 2.82 10.01
C GLU A 115 3.94 2.92 10.45
N ILE A 116 4.41 4.12 10.66
CA ILE A 116 5.77 4.40 11.08
C ILE A 116 5.83 4.58 12.59
N SER A 117 4.96 5.43 13.09
CA SER A 117 4.85 5.74 14.52
C SER A 117 3.45 6.21 14.89
N HIS A 118 3.09 6.08 16.15
CA HIS A 118 1.86 6.60 16.73
C HIS A 118 2.10 7.06 18.17
N GLY A 119 1.29 8.01 18.61
CA GLY A 119 1.18 8.44 20.01
C GLY A 119 2.27 9.38 20.47
N GLY A 120 1.89 10.27 21.37
CA GLY A 120 2.71 11.23 22.09
C GLY A 120 2.00 12.56 22.22
N THR A 121 1.89 13.10 23.44
CA THR A 121 1.33 14.43 23.72
C THR A 121 2.23 15.58 23.26
N SER A 122 3.39 15.27 22.66
CA SER A 122 4.41 16.24 22.25
C SER A 122 4.82 16.11 20.76
N GLY A 123 3.93 15.55 19.90
CA GLY A 123 4.23 15.30 18.50
C GLY A 123 4.82 13.91 18.25
N THR A 124 4.67 13.45 17.02
CA THR A 124 5.18 12.13 16.62
C THR A 124 6.63 12.25 16.18
N VAL A 125 7.57 11.75 17.00
CA VAL A 125 8.99 11.68 16.60
C VAL A 125 9.15 10.61 15.53
N VAL A 126 9.45 11.02 14.29
CA VAL A 126 9.73 10.11 13.18
C VAL A 126 11.23 9.82 13.12
N ASP A 127 11.61 8.58 13.41
CA ASP A 127 12.96 8.11 13.18
C ASP A 127 13.17 7.79 11.69
N THR A 128 13.97 8.61 11.02
CA THR A 128 14.30 8.47 9.59
C THR A 128 14.86 7.08 9.27
N LYS A 129 15.74 6.54 10.10
CA LYS A 129 16.35 5.21 9.90
C LYS A 129 15.28 4.11 10.00
N ALA A 130 14.40 4.20 11.02
CA ALA A 130 13.32 3.24 11.20
C ALA A 130 12.32 3.26 10.03
N LEU A 131 11.98 4.45 9.52
CA LEU A 131 11.12 4.61 8.35
C LEU A 131 11.74 3.92 7.13
N TYR A 132 12.96 4.31 6.75
CA TYR A 132 13.59 3.75 5.55
C TYR A 132 13.86 2.25 5.66
N LYS A 133 14.17 1.74 6.85
CA LYS A 133 14.27 0.30 7.10
C LYS A 133 12.96 -0.45 6.81
N LYS A 134 11.80 0.17 7.13
CA LYS A 134 10.48 -0.42 6.84
C LYS A 134 10.14 -0.39 5.35
N VAL A 135 10.43 0.71 4.66
CA VAL A 135 10.01 0.89 3.25
C VAL A 135 10.93 0.21 2.25
N ILE A 136 12.24 0.18 2.48
CA ILE A 136 13.22 -0.38 1.52
C ILE A 136 13.03 -1.89 1.28
N ASN A 137 12.40 -2.59 2.22
CA ASN A 137 12.09 -4.00 2.10
C ASN A 137 10.78 -4.28 1.34
N VAL A 138 10.08 -3.24 0.83
CA VAL A 138 8.85 -3.42 0.06
C VAL A 138 9.19 -3.67 -1.40
N PRO A 139 8.86 -4.86 -1.95
CA PRO A 139 9.14 -5.16 -3.35
C PRO A 139 8.41 -4.19 -4.28
N GLY A 140 9.12 -3.66 -5.26
CA GLY A 140 8.56 -2.72 -6.24
C GLY A 140 8.49 -1.26 -5.78
N LEU A 141 9.03 -0.94 -4.59
CA LEU A 141 9.19 0.44 -4.13
C LEU A 141 9.90 1.30 -5.18
N ASN A 142 9.31 2.45 -5.51
CA ASN A 142 9.90 3.50 -6.34
C ASN A 142 9.85 4.87 -5.65
N SER A 143 8.74 5.18 -4.99
CA SER A 143 8.52 6.46 -4.32
C SER A 143 7.62 6.28 -3.12
N ILE A 144 7.57 7.32 -2.27
CA ILE A 144 6.73 7.34 -1.08
C ILE A 144 5.98 8.65 -0.96
N ILE A 145 4.82 8.60 -0.28
CA ILE A 145 4.10 9.77 0.22
C ILE A 145 4.02 9.64 1.73
N LEU A 146 4.39 10.71 2.42
CA LEU A 146 4.30 10.82 3.87
C LEU A 146 2.92 11.33 4.28
N SER A 147 2.46 10.95 5.45
CA SER A 147 1.25 11.56 6.02
C SER A 147 1.25 11.45 7.54
N HIS A 148 0.68 12.46 8.18
CA HIS A 148 0.30 12.39 9.58
C HIS A 148 -1.03 13.11 9.80
N ASN A 149 -1.69 12.83 10.92
CA ASN A 149 -2.90 13.53 11.28
C ASN A 149 -2.68 14.52 12.42
N HIS A 150 -3.46 15.59 12.41
CA HIS A 150 -3.61 16.52 13.51
C HIS A 150 -4.99 16.35 14.16
N PRO A 151 -5.12 15.66 15.30
CA PRO A 151 -6.40 15.50 16.01
C PRO A 151 -7.02 16.83 16.44
N SER A 152 -6.20 17.87 16.63
CA SER A 152 -6.66 19.24 16.92
C SER A 152 -7.48 19.88 15.81
N GLY A 153 -7.44 19.33 14.59
CA GLY A 153 -8.08 19.89 13.41
C GLY A 153 -7.30 21.03 12.72
N ASN A 154 -6.16 21.45 13.28
CA ASN A 154 -5.30 22.47 12.66
C ASN A 154 -4.47 21.83 11.53
N LEU A 155 -4.51 22.43 10.32
CA LEU A 155 -3.74 21.96 9.17
C LEU A 155 -2.40 22.68 8.98
N ALA A 156 -2.11 23.74 9.76
CA ALA A 156 -0.85 24.45 9.65
C ALA A 156 0.32 23.54 10.05
N PRO A 157 1.34 23.37 9.19
CA PRO A 157 2.51 22.59 9.53
C PRO A 157 3.27 23.21 10.70
N SER A 158 3.72 22.41 11.63
CA SER A 158 4.68 22.84 12.64
C SER A 158 6.09 22.93 12.06
N GLN A 159 7.01 23.61 12.74
CA GLN A 159 8.42 23.61 12.34
C GLN A 159 9.00 22.19 12.34
N ALA A 160 8.59 21.34 13.28
CA ALA A 160 9.00 19.94 13.33
C ALA A 160 8.55 19.13 12.11
N ASP A 161 7.34 19.42 11.57
CA ASP A 161 6.84 18.78 10.35
C ASP A 161 7.66 19.18 9.12
N LEU A 162 8.04 20.42 9.03
CA LEU A 162 8.91 20.94 7.95
C LEU A 162 10.30 20.28 8.04
N ASP A 163 10.88 20.25 9.23
CA ASP A 163 12.22 19.71 9.47
C ASP A 163 12.29 18.20 9.20
N VAL A 164 11.31 17.43 9.67
CA VAL A 164 11.26 15.99 9.42
C VAL A 164 11.03 15.69 7.94
N THR A 165 10.17 16.47 7.27
CA THR A 165 9.93 16.32 5.83
C THR A 165 11.22 16.54 5.04
N LYS A 166 11.92 17.62 5.29
CA LYS A 166 13.21 17.91 4.65
C LYS A 166 14.22 16.80 4.90
N LYS A 167 14.35 16.34 6.14
CA LYS A 167 15.27 15.26 6.50
C LYS A 167 14.94 13.95 5.76
N LEU A 168 13.65 13.62 5.62
CA LEU A 168 13.21 12.44 4.89
C LEU A 168 13.46 12.58 3.39
N ILE A 169 13.21 13.75 2.79
CA ILE A 169 13.54 14.02 1.39
C ILE A 169 15.04 13.83 1.14
N ASP A 170 15.89 14.41 1.99
CA ASP A 170 17.35 14.33 1.80
C ASP A 170 17.87 12.90 1.96
N ALA A 171 17.35 12.16 2.94
CA ALA A 171 17.66 10.73 3.09
C ALA A 171 17.15 9.90 1.89
N GLY A 172 15.96 10.18 1.39
CA GLY A 172 15.37 9.52 0.22
C GLY A 172 16.20 9.70 -1.04
N LYS A 173 16.76 10.90 -1.27
CA LYS A 173 17.65 11.17 -2.40
C LYS A 173 18.89 10.27 -2.41
N LEU A 174 19.46 9.98 -1.23
CA LEU A 174 20.64 9.10 -1.10
C LEU A 174 20.30 7.62 -1.37
N LEU A 175 19.02 7.26 -1.25
CA LEU A 175 18.52 5.89 -1.42
C LEU A 175 17.79 5.69 -2.76
N ASP A 176 17.78 6.69 -3.64
CA ASP A 176 16.98 6.71 -4.88
C ASP A 176 15.47 6.48 -4.64
N ILE A 177 14.96 6.90 -3.47
CA ILE A 177 13.55 6.82 -3.09
C ILE A 177 12.97 8.24 -3.06
N LYS A 178 12.11 8.57 -4.00
CA LYS A 178 11.49 9.89 -4.07
C LYS A 178 10.40 10.04 -3.00
N VAL A 179 10.44 11.12 -2.23
CA VAL A 179 9.30 11.60 -1.45
C VAL A 179 8.49 12.51 -2.35
N LEU A 180 7.26 12.10 -2.70
CA LEU A 180 6.43 12.84 -3.66
C LEU A 180 5.57 13.90 -3.00
N ASP A 181 5.13 13.66 -1.76
CA ASP A 181 4.29 14.58 -1.00
C ASP A 181 4.36 14.27 0.50
N HIS A 182 3.87 15.22 1.31
CA HIS A 182 3.56 15.02 2.73
C HIS A 182 2.19 15.62 3.02
N LEU A 183 1.26 14.78 3.49
CA LEU A 183 -0.11 15.19 3.81
C LEU A 183 -0.30 15.38 5.30
N ILE A 184 -0.89 16.50 5.71
CA ILE A 184 -1.46 16.68 7.05
C ILE A 184 -2.96 16.45 6.94
N ILE A 185 -3.51 15.52 7.74
CA ILE A 185 -4.93 15.16 7.72
C ILE A 185 -5.56 15.61 9.04
N SER A 186 -6.68 16.33 8.94
CA SER A 186 -7.38 16.82 10.11
C SER A 186 -8.62 16.01 10.45
N SER A 187 -9.06 16.10 11.72
CA SER A 187 -10.26 15.44 12.22
C SER A 187 -11.56 15.90 11.58
N ASN A 188 -11.56 17.03 10.87
CA ASN A 188 -12.73 17.57 10.17
C ASN A 188 -12.83 17.12 8.70
N GLY A 189 -12.07 16.11 8.28
CA GLY A 189 -12.09 15.57 6.92
C GLY A 189 -11.40 16.45 5.87
N LYS A 190 -10.58 17.41 6.29
CA LYS A 190 -9.74 18.23 5.41
C LYS A 190 -8.29 17.75 5.46
N TYR A 191 -7.51 18.13 4.45
CA TYR A 191 -6.09 17.87 4.41
C TYR A 191 -5.32 19.04 3.82
N LEU A 192 -4.01 19.07 4.06
CA LEU A 192 -3.04 19.96 3.44
C LEU A 192 -1.96 19.08 2.78
N SER A 193 -1.57 19.42 1.57
CA SER A 193 -0.45 18.81 0.84
C SER A 193 0.74 19.77 0.83
N PHE A 194 1.89 19.27 1.23
CA PHE A 194 3.13 20.06 1.20
C PHE A 194 3.58 20.39 -0.23
N ALA A 195 3.34 19.45 -1.16
CA ALA A 195 3.67 19.67 -2.56
C ALA A 195 2.77 20.74 -3.19
N ASP A 196 1.44 20.70 -2.93
CA ASP A 196 0.50 21.70 -3.45
C ASP A 196 0.76 23.10 -2.89
N GLU A 197 1.17 23.20 -1.61
CA GLU A 197 1.45 24.46 -0.92
C GLU A 197 2.90 24.96 -1.11
N GLY A 198 3.75 24.19 -1.79
CA GLY A 198 5.14 24.57 -2.08
C GLY A 198 6.09 24.52 -0.88
N TYR A 199 5.83 23.67 0.11
CA TYR A 199 6.70 23.44 1.27
C TYR A 199 7.84 22.44 0.98
N MET A 200 7.85 21.79 -0.21
CA MET A 200 8.87 20.79 -0.58
C MET A 200 9.27 20.89 -2.06
#